data_9941cc27a0df882b40c1725afddd50e1
#
_entry.id   9941cc27a0df882b40c1725afddd50e1
#
_cell.length_a   1.000
_cell.length_b   1.000
_cell.length_c   1.000
_cell.angle_alpha   90.00
_cell.angle_beta   90.00
_cell.angle_gamma   90.00
#
_symmetry.space_group_name_H-M   'P 1'
#
loop_
_entity.id
_entity.type
_entity.pdbx_description
1 polymer ?
#
loop_
_entity_poly.entity_id
_entity_poly.type
_entity_poly.pdbx_seq_one_letter_code
_entity_poly.pdbx_strand_id
1 'polypeptide(L)'
;EKEVRWWYLRRLEYASRRGTVKGGTAQFYPIYINNTTYRIEKIGNPITPDVDRYSVPAIEGCTTVFPVRDDGTEMNWGVTGETLQHLLDEHVIQVTKNSKSLYQPFTIKYLSANYKKKIKSGRWAVRGYRADGSKIVVETGGKINRTTTVWSSKLYDAKTYGTVILKNIVGNDKFSFPKSLYAVHDSLMYFVKKKTGALIVDFFAGSGTTLQAVNLLNAEDGGHRRCICVTNNEVPADRNAGEHNAKDMTSEGLRPGDSEWEKYGIANYVTWPRTKCSIEGIDVNGSPLKGDYGQPSKDIDLGYSLPMSAGFKANAIFCELTYESAWPIRLDRAFN
;
A
#
# COMPACT_ATOMS: atom_id res chain seq x y z
N GLU A 1 -8.24 -2.89 15.17
CA GLU A 1 -6.82 -3.08 15.54
C GLU A 1 -6.50 -4.56 15.51
N LYS A 2 -5.39 -4.94 14.86
CA LYS A 2 -4.96 -6.33 14.74
C LYS A 2 -3.81 -6.59 15.71
N GLU A 3 -3.86 -7.74 16.40
CA GLU A 3 -2.72 -8.16 17.23
C GLU A 3 -1.47 -8.38 16.35
N VAL A 4 -0.31 -7.99 16.90
CA VAL A 4 0.98 -8.17 16.23
C VAL A 4 1.38 -9.64 16.17
N ARG A 5 2.18 -9.98 15.19
CA ARG A 5 2.72 -11.34 15.08
C ARG A 5 3.80 -11.58 16.13
N TRP A 6 3.66 -12.69 16.88
CA TRP A 6 4.65 -13.21 17.81
C TRP A 6 5.50 -14.29 17.14
N TRP A 7 6.76 -14.37 17.49
CA TRP A 7 7.70 -15.34 16.96
C TRP A 7 7.82 -16.55 17.86
N TYR A 8 7.94 -17.74 17.28
CA TYR A 8 8.19 -18.95 18.06
C TYR A 8 9.55 -18.87 18.73
N LEU A 9 9.62 -19.24 20.02
CA LEU A 9 10.88 -19.30 20.78
C LEU A 9 11.74 -20.47 20.30
N ARG A 10 11.15 -21.62 20.02
CA ARG A 10 11.83 -22.75 19.43
C ARG A 10 12.25 -22.42 17.99
N ARG A 11 13.52 -22.66 17.65
CA ARG A 11 14.02 -22.50 16.29
C ARG A 11 13.37 -23.52 15.35
N LEU A 12 13.06 -23.11 14.15
CA LEU A 12 12.38 -23.93 13.15
C LEU A 12 13.35 -24.54 12.14
N GLU A 13 14.49 -23.88 11.89
CA GLU A 13 15.50 -24.33 10.92
C GLU A 13 16.24 -25.55 11.41
N TYR A 14 16.25 -26.64 10.66
CA TYR A 14 16.95 -27.89 10.99
C TYR A 14 18.44 -27.71 11.27
N ALA A 15 19.10 -26.76 10.60
CA ALA A 15 20.49 -26.40 10.88
C ALA A 15 20.73 -25.86 12.30
N SER A 16 19.68 -25.47 13.02
CA SER A 16 19.74 -24.99 14.41
C SER A 16 19.36 -26.06 15.44
N ARG A 17 19.48 -27.35 15.11
CA ARG A 17 19.27 -28.46 16.08
C ARG A 17 20.37 -28.48 17.12
N ARG A 18 20.07 -29.13 18.26
CA ARG A 18 21.02 -29.30 19.36
C ARG A 18 22.32 -29.93 18.87
N GLY A 19 23.44 -29.49 19.40
CA GLY A 19 24.78 -30.02 19.06
C GLY A 19 25.35 -29.53 17.72
N THR A 20 24.68 -28.66 16.99
CA THR A 20 25.23 -28.06 15.77
C THR A 20 25.93 -26.73 16.05
N VAL A 21 26.91 -26.37 15.22
CA VAL A 21 27.64 -25.10 15.32
C VAL A 21 26.69 -23.90 15.25
N LYS A 22 25.72 -23.94 14.34
CA LYS A 22 24.69 -22.87 14.19
C LYS A 22 23.73 -22.82 15.38
N GLY A 23 23.51 -23.95 16.06
CA GLY A 23 22.64 -24.05 17.24
C GLY A 23 23.18 -23.36 18.47
N GLY A 24 24.50 -23.34 18.65
CA GLY A 24 25.15 -22.88 19.87
C GLY A 24 24.99 -23.87 21.04
N THR A 25 25.75 -23.67 22.11
CA THR A 25 25.75 -24.56 23.29
C THR A 25 24.86 -24.05 24.43
N ALA A 26 24.53 -22.75 24.45
CA ALA A 26 23.82 -22.10 25.55
C ALA A 26 22.27 -21.99 25.30
N GLN A 27 21.75 -22.60 24.26
CA GLN A 27 20.36 -22.42 23.86
C GLN A 27 19.50 -23.69 23.96
N PHE A 28 20.04 -24.73 24.59
CA PHE A 28 19.26 -25.93 24.93
C PHE A 28 19.18 -26.07 26.44
N TYR A 29 18.08 -25.61 27.03
CA TYR A 29 17.84 -25.57 28.47
C TYR A 29 16.37 -25.86 28.76
N PRO A 30 16.04 -26.39 29.98
CA PRO A 30 14.66 -26.62 30.38
C PRO A 30 13.97 -25.32 30.75
N ILE A 31 12.70 -25.21 30.36
CA ILE A 31 11.76 -24.20 30.82
C ILE A 31 10.68 -24.88 31.64
N TYR A 32 10.45 -24.44 32.87
CA TYR A 32 9.45 -24.98 33.76
C TYR A 32 8.21 -24.10 33.73
N ILE A 33 7.08 -24.66 33.25
CA ILE A 33 5.82 -23.95 33.07
C ILE A 33 4.81 -24.47 34.07
N ASN A 34 4.24 -23.59 34.86
CA ASN A 34 3.19 -23.92 35.82
C ASN A 34 1.94 -24.40 35.07
N ASN A 35 1.44 -25.57 35.50
CA ASN A 35 0.32 -26.27 34.83
C ASN A 35 -1.03 -25.57 34.98
N THR A 36 -1.17 -24.66 35.95
CA THR A 36 -2.42 -23.95 36.24
C THR A 36 -2.41 -22.56 35.64
N THR A 37 -1.32 -21.83 35.84
CA THR A 37 -1.24 -20.42 35.43
C THR A 37 -0.65 -20.24 34.06
N TYR A 38 0.00 -21.27 33.51
CA TYR A 38 0.75 -21.23 32.23
C TYR A 38 1.91 -20.22 32.22
N ARG A 39 2.37 -19.81 33.41
CA ARG A 39 3.52 -18.93 33.55
C ARG A 39 4.82 -19.72 33.60
N ILE A 40 5.89 -19.15 33.12
CA ILE A 40 7.25 -19.69 33.29
C ILE A 40 7.67 -19.42 34.73
N GLU A 41 7.84 -20.46 35.51
CA GLU A 41 8.28 -20.39 36.91
C GLU A 41 9.79 -20.37 37.04
N LYS A 42 10.48 -21.09 36.15
CA LYS A 42 11.93 -21.21 36.20
C LYS A 42 12.51 -21.48 34.82
N ILE A 43 13.66 -20.89 34.55
CA ILE A 43 14.53 -21.20 33.44
C ILE A 43 15.73 -21.95 33.99
N GLY A 44 15.97 -23.16 33.51
CA GLY A 44 17.11 -23.95 33.95
C GLY A 44 18.40 -23.62 33.22
N ASN A 45 19.51 -24.23 33.68
CA ASN A 45 20.80 -24.07 33.02
C ASN A 45 20.86 -24.84 31.70
N PRO A 46 21.64 -24.35 30.71
CA PRO A 46 21.89 -25.10 29.50
C PRO A 46 22.50 -26.47 29.79
N ILE A 47 22.07 -27.48 29.03
CA ILE A 47 22.65 -28.82 29.10
C ILE A 47 23.34 -29.15 27.78
N THR A 48 24.54 -29.79 27.91
CA THR A 48 25.37 -30.17 26.78
C THR A 48 24.76 -31.35 25.99
N PRO A 49 25.13 -31.56 24.73
CA PRO A 49 24.54 -32.62 23.89
C PRO A 49 24.66 -34.04 24.45
N ASP A 50 25.66 -34.30 25.29
CA ASP A 50 25.92 -35.58 25.96
C ASP A 50 25.00 -35.85 27.15
N VAL A 51 24.29 -34.82 27.64
CA VAL A 51 23.37 -34.95 28.77
C VAL A 51 21.95 -35.24 28.29
N ASP A 52 21.35 -36.30 28.76
CA ASP A 52 19.95 -36.61 28.47
C ASP A 52 19.01 -35.58 29.10
N ARG A 53 18.09 -35.03 28.30
CA ARG A 53 17.10 -34.06 28.77
C ARG A 53 16.17 -34.63 29.87
N TYR A 54 15.98 -35.93 29.91
CA TYR A 54 15.14 -36.59 30.93
C TYR A 54 15.84 -36.69 32.30
N SER A 55 17.16 -36.45 32.37
CA SER A 55 17.90 -36.43 33.63
C SER A 55 17.70 -35.14 34.43
N VAL A 56 17.05 -34.12 33.82
CA VAL A 56 16.81 -32.85 34.51
C VAL A 56 15.72 -33.01 35.58
N PRO A 57 15.95 -32.49 36.81
CA PRO A 57 14.96 -32.63 37.89
C PRO A 57 13.62 -31.98 37.53
N ALA A 58 12.52 -32.67 37.80
CA ALA A 58 11.18 -32.11 37.69
C ALA A 58 10.91 -31.13 38.84
N ILE A 59 10.01 -30.16 38.58
CA ILE A 59 9.50 -29.23 39.60
C ILE A 59 8.01 -29.56 39.78
N GLU A 60 7.58 -29.74 41.02
CA GLU A 60 6.20 -30.03 41.36
C GLU A 60 5.25 -28.93 40.85
N GLY A 61 4.13 -29.32 40.28
CA GLY A 61 3.16 -28.38 39.68
C GLY A 61 3.57 -27.78 38.34
N CYS A 62 4.77 -28.15 37.82
CA CYS A 62 5.27 -27.64 36.55
C CYS A 62 5.49 -28.73 35.50
N THR A 63 5.30 -28.39 34.26
CA THR A 63 5.75 -29.18 33.12
C THR A 63 7.12 -28.67 32.65
N THR A 64 8.09 -29.59 32.53
CA THR A 64 9.42 -29.27 31.95
C THR A 64 9.35 -29.32 30.44
N VAL A 65 9.68 -28.22 29.79
CA VAL A 65 9.61 -28.03 28.31
C VAL A 65 10.98 -27.84 27.74
N PHE A 66 11.32 -28.61 26.73
CA PHE A 66 12.51 -28.45 25.88
C PHE A 66 12.12 -28.12 24.43
N PRO A 67 13.01 -27.55 23.61
CA PRO A 67 12.73 -27.19 22.22
C PRO A 67 12.74 -28.41 21.29
N VAL A 68 11.80 -29.32 21.46
CA VAL A 68 11.70 -30.58 20.70
C VAL A 68 10.63 -30.47 19.63
N ARG A 69 10.87 -31.01 18.45
CA ARG A 69 9.86 -31.11 17.37
C ARG A 69 8.94 -32.31 17.59
N ASP A 70 7.84 -32.38 16.87
CA ASP A 70 6.89 -33.49 16.94
C ASP A 70 7.45 -34.82 16.43
N ASP A 71 8.54 -34.76 15.63
CA ASP A 71 9.34 -35.91 15.18
C ASP A 71 10.39 -36.37 16.23
N GLY A 72 10.44 -35.72 17.39
CA GLY A 72 11.42 -36.00 18.46
C GLY A 72 12.77 -35.27 18.26
N THR A 73 12.97 -34.53 17.18
CA THR A 73 14.24 -33.82 16.94
C THR A 73 14.44 -32.69 17.95
N GLU A 74 15.58 -32.73 18.64
CA GLU A 74 15.99 -31.70 19.59
C GLU A 74 16.53 -30.48 18.86
N MET A 75 15.88 -29.38 19.03
CA MET A 75 16.24 -28.09 18.45
C MET A 75 16.97 -27.22 19.48
N ASN A 76 17.13 -25.92 19.20
CA ASN A 76 17.54 -24.95 20.19
C ASN A 76 16.46 -23.87 20.37
N TRP A 77 16.44 -23.22 21.52
CA TRP A 77 15.69 -22.00 21.69
C TRP A 77 16.27 -20.87 20.85
N GLY A 78 15.47 -19.87 20.54
CA GLY A 78 15.90 -18.70 19.75
C GLY A 78 16.80 -17.72 20.50
N VAL A 79 16.82 -17.82 21.83
CA VAL A 79 17.56 -16.95 22.74
C VAL A 79 18.20 -17.77 23.86
N THR A 80 19.17 -17.18 24.57
CA THR A 80 19.76 -17.74 25.79
C THR A 80 18.78 -17.61 26.97
N GLY A 81 19.01 -18.37 28.07
CA GLY A 81 18.19 -18.29 29.27
C GLY A 81 18.17 -16.90 29.89
N GLU A 82 19.31 -16.22 29.92
CA GLU A 82 19.41 -14.84 30.39
C GLU A 82 18.57 -13.86 29.54
N THR A 83 18.66 -13.97 28.22
CA THR A 83 17.82 -13.17 27.33
C THR A 83 16.35 -13.47 27.50
N LEU A 84 15.99 -14.75 27.72
CA LEU A 84 14.60 -15.15 27.98
C LEU A 84 14.10 -14.53 29.30
N GLN A 85 14.92 -14.48 30.37
CA GLN A 85 14.56 -13.85 31.62
C GLN A 85 14.25 -12.36 31.41
N HIS A 86 15.11 -11.63 30.71
CA HIS A 86 14.84 -10.23 30.37
C HIS A 86 13.52 -10.02 29.58
N LEU A 87 13.20 -10.92 28.65
CA LEU A 87 11.95 -10.86 27.90
C LEU A 87 10.73 -11.17 28.79
N LEU A 88 10.86 -12.03 29.80
CA LEU A 88 9.83 -12.29 30.81
C LEU A 88 9.59 -11.05 31.68
N ASP A 89 10.64 -10.43 32.19
CA ASP A 89 10.57 -9.20 33.00
C ASP A 89 9.90 -8.06 32.23
N GLU A 90 10.05 -8.05 30.90
CA GLU A 90 9.42 -7.09 30.02
C GLU A 90 7.98 -7.48 29.58
N HIS A 91 7.46 -8.63 30.04
CA HIS A 91 6.13 -9.14 29.69
C HIS A 91 5.92 -9.37 28.19
N VAL A 92 6.95 -9.78 27.46
CA VAL A 92 6.90 -10.02 26.01
C VAL A 92 7.14 -11.49 25.64
N ILE A 93 6.86 -12.39 26.57
CA ILE A 93 6.77 -13.84 26.37
C ILE A 93 5.33 -14.27 26.51
N GLN A 94 4.83 -15.03 25.55
CA GLN A 94 3.50 -15.63 25.55
C GLN A 94 3.63 -17.14 25.63
N VAL A 95 2.87 -17.75 26.51
CA VAL A 95 2.79 -19.21 26.68
C VAL A 95 1.36 -19.66 26.39
N THR A 96 1.20 -20.61 25.50
CA THR A 96 -0.11 -21.19 25.16
C THR A 96 -0.06 -22.71 25.20
N LYS A 97 -1.10 -23.36 25.71
CA LYS A 97 -1.21 -24.81 25.71
C LYS A 97 -1.27 -25.35 24.27
N ASN A 98 -0.52 -26.43 24.01
CA ASN A 98 -0.51 -27.11 22.73
C ASN A 98 -0.90 -28.60 22.93
N SER A 99 -2.17 -28.87 22.81
CA SER A 99 -2.71 -30.21 23.01
C SER A 99 -2.43 -31.19 21.86
N LYS A 100 -1.83 -30.71 20.76
CA LYS A 100 -1.55 -31.52 19.56
C LYS A 100 -0.14 -32.09 19.53
N SER A 101 0.77 -31.63 20.39
CA SER A 101 2.15 -32.10 20.43
C SER A 101 2.45 -32.91 21.71
N LEU A 102 3.02 -34.06 21.52
CA LEU A 102 3.48 -34.91 22.63
C LEU A 102 4.75 -34.38 23.29
N TYR A 103 5.65 -33.77 22.49
CA TYR A 103 6.95 -33.28 22.96
C TYR A 103 6.94 -31.82 23.37
N GLN A 104 5.97 -31.06 22.91
CA GLN A 104 5.81 -29.64 23.27
C GLN A 104 4.38 -29.35 23.72
N PRO A 105 4.01 -29.68 24.97
CA PRO A 105 2.68 -29.41 25.49
C PRO A 105 2.37 -27.90 25.61
N PHE A 106 3.38 -27.06 25.48
CA PHE A 106 3.25 -25.62 25.45
C PHE A 106 3.98 -25.00 24.25
N THR A 107 3.34 -24.04 23.61
CA THR A 107 3.96 -23.17 22.61
C THR A 107 4.41 -21.88 23.27
N ILE A 108 5.71 -21.56 23.18
CA ILE A 108 6.29 -20.35 23.72
C ILE A 108 6.62 -19.42 22.56
N LYS A 109 6.16 -18.17 22.66
CA LYS A 109 6.39 -17.13 21.66
C LYS A 109 6.92 -15.88 22.32
N TYR A 110 7.62 -15.04 21.55
CA TYR A 110 8.16 -13.78 22.03
C TYR A 110 8.02 -12.67 20.98
N LEU A 111 8.07 -11.42 21.41
CA LEU A 111 8.14 -10.28 20.49
C LEU A 111 9.59 -10.08 20.02
N SER A 112 9.73 -9.71 18.75
CA SER A 112 11.04 -9.42 18.15
C SER A 112 11.77 -8.29 18.89
N ALA A 113 13.11 -8.29 18.86
CA ALA A 113 13.96 -7.28 19.51
C ALA A 113 13.60 -5.80 19.20
N ASN A 114 12.93 -5.57 18.07
CA ASN A 114 12.52 -4.23 17.66
C ASN A 114 11.17 -3.76 18.27
N TYR A 115 10.53 -4.54 19.15
CA TYR A 115 9.22 -4.20 19.68
C TYR A 115 9.19 -2.84 20.41
N LYS A 116 10.23 -2.53 21.21
CA LYS A 116 10.37 -1.25 21.92
C LYS A 116 10.36 -0.06 20.96
N LYS A 117 11.13 -0.16 19.86
CA LYS A 117 11.18 0.87 18.82
C LYS A 117 9.84 1.07 18.15
N LYS A 118 9.09 -0.01 17.91
CA LYS A 118 7.77 0.06 17.30
C LYS A 118 6.72 0.66 18.24
N ILE A 119 6.76 0.35 19.53
CA ILE A 119 5.91 1.00 20.55
C ILE A 119 6.26 2.48 20.69
N LYS A 120 7.55 2.82 20.83
CA LYS A 120 8.00 4.22 20.94
C LYS A 120 7.64 5.06 19.73
N SER A 121 7.61 4.47 18.54
CA SER A 121 7.22 5.17 17.30
C SER A 121 5.69 5.26 17.07
N GLY A 122 4.89 4.77 18.01
CA GLY A 122 3.43 4.73 17.88
C GLY A 122 2.89 3.74 16.85
N ARG A 123 3.73 2.88 16.26
CA ARG A 123 3.28 1.85 15.32
C ARG A 123 2.58 0.70 15.99
N TRP A 124 2.94 0.41 17.24
CA TRP A 124 2.35 -0.60 18.10
C TRP A 124 1.91 0.04 19.40
N ALA A 125 0.81 -0.44 19.96
CA ALA A 125 0.36 -0.05 21.29
C ALA A 125 0.11 -1.26 22.18
N VAL A 126 0.34 -1.08 23.47
CA VAL A 126 -0.05 -2.07 24.49
C VAL A 126 -1.48 -1.77 24.89
N ARG A 127 -2.36 -2.78 24.82
CA ARG A 127 -3.80 -2.66 25.17
C ARG A 127 -4.15 -3.35 26.47
N GLY A 128 -3.21 -4.00 27.12
CA GLY A 128 -3.40 -4.72 28.37
C GLY A 128 -2.48 -5.92 28.49
N TYR A 129 -2.84 -6.83 29.40
CA TYR A 129 -2.09 -8.05 29.67
C TYR A 129 -3.01 -9.28 29.63
N ARG A 130 -2.46 -10.41 29.19
CA ARG A 130 -3.14 -11.71 29.22
C ARG A 130 -3.04 -12.38 30.58
N ALA A 131 -3.75 -13.47 30.77
CA ALA A 131 -3.70 -14.27 32.01
C ALA A 131 -2.29 -14.83 32.30
N ASP A 132 -1.52 -15.16 31.27
CA ASP A 132 -0.11 -15.58 31.38
C ASP A 132 0.86 -14.44 31.74
N GLY A 133 0.36 -13.20 31.86
CA GLY A 133 1.14 -12.00 32.15
C GLY A 133 1.73 -11.32 30.93
N SER A 134 1.58 -11.87 29.73
CA SER A 134 2.12 -11.25 28.50
C SER A 134 1.30 -10.06 28.04
N LYS A 135 1.98 -9.06 27.44
CA LYS A 135 1.35 -7.86 26.86
C LYS A 135 0.43 -8.22 25.70
N ILE A 136 -0.73 -7.57 25.62
CA ILE A 136 -1.56 -7.53 24.41
C ILE A 136 -1.05 -6.36 23.57
N VAL A 137 -0.36 -6.66 22.50
CA VAL A 137 0.22 -5.64 21.60
C VAL A 137 -0.50 -5.67 20.27
N VAL A 138 -0.94 -4.49 19.82
CA VAL A 138 -1.71 -4.31 18.57
C VAL A 138 -0.99 -3.34 17.62
N GLU A 139 -1.23 -3.51 16.33
CA GLU A 139 -0.82 -2.53 15.32
C GLU A 139 -1.79 -1.35 15.35
N THR A 140 -1.27 -0.14 15.58
CA THR A 140 -2.05 1.11 15.65
C THR A 140 -1.91 1.95 14.38
N GLY A 141 -0.88 1.72 13.61
CA GLY A 141 -0.67 2.37 12.33
C GLY A 141 -0.88 1.42 11.17
N GLY A 142 -1.51 1.88 10.11
CA GLY A 142 -1.62 1.12 8.87
C GLY A 142 -0.24 0.62 8.42
N LYS A 143 -0.18 -0.59 7.91
CA LYS A 143 1.05 -1.18 7.38
C LYS A 143 1.61 -0.25 6.31
N ILE A 144 2.73 0.41 6.59
CA ILE A 144 3.45 1.17 5.56
C ILE A 144 4.01 0.12 4.60
N ASN A 145 3.27 -0.17 3.55
CA ASN A 145 3.78 -0.96 2.45
C ASN A 145 4.86 -0.12 1.75
N ARG A 146 6.07 -0.65 1.67
CA ARG A 146 7.09 -0.05 0.81
C ARG A 146 6.64 -0.24 -0.63
N THR A 147 6.77 0.80 -1.42
CA THR A 147 6.57 0.72 -2.86
C THR A 147 7.55 -0.29 -3.44
N THR A 148 7.04 -1.19 -4.24
CA THR A 148 7.88 -2.09 -5.03
C THR A 148 8.22 -1.42 -6.36
N THR A 149 9.28 -1.87 -7.02
CA THR A 149 9.65 -1.40 -8.37
C THR A 149 8.70 -1.90 -9.45
N VAL A 150 7.94 -2.96 -9.15
CA VAL A 150 6.94 -3.53 -10.05
C VAL A 150 5.55 -3.29 -9.44
N TRP A 151 4.68 -2.70 -10.23
CA TRP A 151 3.30 -2.37 -9.87
C TRP A 151 2.36 -3.34 -10.60
N SER A 152 1.90 -4.36 -9.90
CA SER A 152 1.11 -5.47 -10.45
C SER A 152 -0.37 -5.45 -10.07
N SER A 153 -0.88 -4.35 -9.51
CA SER A 153 -2.30 -4.24 -9.18
C SER A 153 -3.17 -4.26 -10.45
N LYS A 154 -4.30 -4.96 -10.40
CA LYS A 154 -5.32 -4.92 -11.45
C LYS A 154 -5.82 -3.49 -11.74
N LEU A 155 -5.76 -2.61 -10.75
CA LEU A 155 -6.12 -1.18 -10.89
C LEU A 155 -5.25 -0.42 -11.89
N TYR A 156 -4.06 -0.92 -12.18
CA TYR A 156 -3.14 -0.24 -13.11
C TYR A 156 -3.34 -0.62 -14.57
N ASP A 157 -4.33 -1.49 -14.85
CA ASP A 157 -4.70 -1.83 -16.22
C ASP A 157 -5.24 -0.59 -16.96
N ALA A 158 -4.51 -0.16 -17.99
CA ALA A 158 -4.85 1.05 -18.73
C ALA A 158 -6.10 0.88 -19.62
N LYS A 159 -6.43 -0.34 -20.03
CA LYS A 159 -7.66 -0.61 -20.80
C LYS A 159 -8.87 -0.39 -19.90
N THR A 160 -8.91 -1.03 -18.75
CA THR A 160 -10.06 -0.98 -17.83
C THR A 160 -10.18 0.37 -17.15
N TYR A 161 -9.07 0.86 -16.57
CA TYR A 161 -9.10 2.06 -15.72
C TYR A 161 -8.54 3.32 -16.39
N GLY A 162 -8.21 3.23 -17.67
CA GLY A 162 -7.90 4.37 -18.55
C GLY A 162 -8.96 4.51 -19.64
N THR A 163 -8.93 3.60 -20.62
CA THR A 163 -9.78 3.69 -21.81
C THR A 163 -11.27 3.59 -21.49
N VAL A 164 -11.70 2.62 -20.67
CA VAL A 164 -13.12 2.45 -20.33
C VAL A 164 -13.64 3.64 -19.52
N ILE A 165 -12.87 4.13 -18.53
CA ILE A 165 -13.25 5.33 -17.76
C ILE A 165 -13.39 6.53 -18.68
N LEU A 166 -12.42 6.77 -19.57
CA LEU A 166 -12.48 7.90 -20.50
C LEU A 166 -13.69 7.80 -21.44
N LYS A 167 -13.93 6.62 -22.02
CA LYS A 167 -15.10 6.38 -22.90
C LYS A 167 -16.44 6.63 -22.21
N ASN A 168 -16.55 6.26 -20.95
CA ASN A 168 -17.74 6.52 -20.15
C ASN A 168 -18.00 8.01 -19.91
N ILE A 169 -16.95 8.84 -19.93
CA ILE A 169 -17.04 10.27 -19.69
C ILE A 169 -17.24 11.06 -20.99
N VAL A 170 -16.37 10.84 -21.97
CA VAL A 170 -16.31 11.67 -23.19
C VAL A 170 -16.84 11.00 -24.46
N GLY A 171 -17.29 9.73 -24.36
CA GLY A 171 -17.71 8.93 -25.51
C GLY A 171 -16.58 8.12 -26.14
N ASN A 172 -16.93 7.36 -27.16
CA ASN A 172 -16.02 6.41 -27.80
C ASN A 172 -14.94 7.10 -28.65
N ASP A 173 -13.79 6.45 -28.72
CA ASP A 173 -12.73 6.61 -29.72
C ASP A 173 -12.19 8.04 -29.90
N LYS A 174 -12.20 8.84 -28.84
CA LYS A 174 -11.71 10.22 -28.87
C LYS A 174 -10.22 10.36 -28.52
N PHE A 175 -9.63 9.36 -27.88
CA PHE A 175 -8.23 9.37 -27.46
C PHE A 175 -7.65 7.98 -27.33
N SER A 176 -6.50 7.73 -27.92
CA SER A 176 -5.76 6.47 -27.79
C SER A 176 -4.86 6.48 -26.56
N PHE A 177 -4.81 5.34 -25.87
CA PHE A 177 -3.90 5.06 -24.75
C PHE A 177 -3.97 6.01 -23.54
N PRO A 178 -5.16 6.34 -22.99
CA PRO A 178 -5.21 7.07 -21.73
C PRO A 178 -4.56 6.23 -20.62
N LYS A 179 -3.88 6.89 -19.69
CA LYS A 179 -3.28 6.22 -18.53
C LYS A 179 -4.35 5.74 -17.57
N SER A 180 -4.09 4.66 -16.82
CA SER A 180 -4.95 4.26 -15.73
C SER A 180 -5.07 5.37 -14.70
N LEU A 181 -6.30 5.72 -14.31
CA LEU A 181 -6.57 6.71 -13.27
C LEU A 181 -5.88 6.34 -11.96
N TYR A 182 -5.96 5.07 -11.55
CA TYR A 182 -5.39 4.61 -10.29
C TYR A 182 -3.86 4.52 -10.31
N ALA A 183 -3.25 4.24 -11.46
CA ALA A 183 -1.80 4.30 -11.58
C ALA A 183 -1.27 5.72 -11.40
N VAL A 184 -1.96 6.72 -11.96
CA VAL A 184 -1.60 8.15 -11.78
C VAL A 184 -1.91 8.60 -10.35
N HIS A 185 -3.08 8.24 -9.81
CA HIS A 185 -3.47 8.51 -8.44
C HIS A 185 -2.41 8.02 -7.44
N ASP A 186 -2.02 6.75 -7.52
CA ASP A 186 -1.05 6.15 -6.59
C ASP A 186 0.34 6.75 -6.77
N SER A 187 0.74 7.08 -8.02
CA SER A 187 2.00 7.79 -8.28
C SER A 187 2.04 9.12 -7.56
N LEU A 188 0.99 9.92 -7.65
CA LEU A 188 0.88 11.21 -6.97
C LEU A 188 0.82 11.03 -5.44
N MET A 189 0.05 10.05 -4.96
CA MET A 189 -0.13 9.78 -3.55
C MET A 189 1.20 9.62 -2.81
N TYR A 190 2.20 8.96 -3.40
CA TYR A 190 3.52 8.80 -2.77
C TYR A 190 4.22 10.11 -2.44
N PHE A 191 4.01 11.16 -3.25
CA PHE A 191 4.67 12.45 -3.08
C PHE A 191 3.83 13.45 -2.28
N VAL A 192 2.49 13.37 -2.42
CA VAL A 192 1.60 14.44 -1.92
C VAL A 192 0.59 13.98 -0.86
N LYS A 193 0.59 12.70 -0.42
CA LYS A 193 -0.35 12.20 0.60
C LYS A 193 -0.39 13.09 1.85
N LYS A 194 0.78 13.53 2.34
CA LYS A 194 0.91 14.40 3.51
C LYS A 194 0.93 15.90 3.18
N LYS A 195 0.77 16.24 1.90
CA LYS A 195 0.79 17.62 1.40
C LYS A 195 -0.57 17.94 0.79
N THR A 196 -1.56 18.12 1.64
CA THR A 196 -2.96 18.29 1.23
C THR A 196 -3.23 19.57 0.44
N GLY A 197 -2.32 20.54 0.46
CA GLY A 197 -2.38 21.77 -0.34
C GLY A 197 -1.37 21.85 -1.48
N ALA A 198 -0.78 20.73 -1.90
CA ALA A 198 0.25 20.70 -2.95
C ALA A 198 -0.27 21.26 -4.29
N LEU A 199 0.64 21.86 -5.06
CA LEU A 199 0.43 22.18 -6.47
C LEU A 199 1.10 21.09 -7.32
N ILE A 200 0.33 20.50 -8.21
CA ILE A 200 0.77 19.52 -9.20
C ILE A 200 0.78 20.22 -10.58
N VAL A 201 1.83 20.03 -11.35
CA VAL A 201 1.92 20.56 -12.73
C VAL A 201 2.17 19.40 -13.67
N ASP A 202 1.34 19.27 -14.70
CA ASP A 202 1.47 18.29 -15.77
C ASP A 202 1.57 19.03 -17.11
N PHE A 203 2.77 19.01 -17.69
CA PHE A 203 3.06 19.71 -18.96
C PHE A 203 2.60 18.93 -20.20
N PHE A 204 2.15 17.68 -20.04
CA PHE A 204 1.70 16.84 -21.14
C PHE A 204 0.41 16.10 -20.73
N ALA A 205 -0.59 16.85 -20.33
CA ALA A 205 -1.82 16.33 -19.72
C ALA A 205 -2.59 15.33 -20.60
N GLY A 206 -2.42 15.40 -21.91
CA GLY A 206 -3.09 14.48 -22.84
C GLY A 206 -4.58 14.39 -22.57
N SER A 207 -5.08 13.23 -22.16
CA SER A 207 -6.50 13.04 -21.83
C SER A 207 -6.95 13.64 -20.47
N GLY A 208 -6.10 14.32 -19.71
CA GLY A 208 -6.47 14.93 -18.42
C GLY A 208 -6.57 13.97 -17.24
N THR A 209 -5.91 12.82 -17.29
CA THR A 209 -5.94 11.81 -16.21
C THR A 209 -5.40 12.36 -14.89
N THR A 210 -4.35 13.19 -14.94
CA THR A 210 -3.71 13.77 -13.76
C THR A 210 -4.66 14.66 -12.97
N LEU A 211 -5.46 15.48 -13.63
CA LEU A 211 -6.42 16.37 -12.97
C LEU A 211 -7.52 15.56 -12.26
N GLN A 212 -8.05 14.53 -12.92
CA GLN A 212 -9.04 13.63 -12.31
C GLN A 212 -8.44 12.89 -11.12
N ALA A 213 -7.19 12.45 -11.19
CA ALA A 213 -6.49 11.79 -10.07
C ALA A 213 -6.27 12.74 -8.88
N VAL A 214 -5.97 14.01 -9.11
CA VAL A 214 -5.86 15.04 -8.06
C VAL A 214 -7.21 15.29 -7.38
N ASN A 215 -8.28 15.37 -8.15
CA ASN A 215 -9.63 15.52 -7.62
C ASN A 215 -10.04 14.29 -6.77
N LEU A 216 -9.67 13.08 -7.23
CA LEU A 216 -9.91 11.86 -6.47
C LEU A 216 -9.16 11.87 -5.13
N LEU A 217 -7.86 12.21 -5.11
CA LEU A 217 -7.09 12.36 -3.87
C LEU A 217 -7.71 13.37 -2.90
N ASN A 218 -8.20 14.51 -3.40
CA ASN A 218 -8.86 15.50 -2.58
C ASN A 218 -10.18 14.98 -2.01
N ALA A 219 -10.94 14.22 -2.80
CA ALA A 219 -12.21 13.62 -2.35
C ALA A 219 -11.98 12.55 -1.26
N GLU A 220 -10.88 11.80 -1.31
CA GLU A 220 -10.55 10.76 -0.35
C GLU A 220 -10.12 11.29 1.02
N ASP A 221 -9.34 12.38 1.05
CA ASP A 221 -8.73 12.86 2.30
C ASP A 221 -9.13 14.30 2.70
N GLY A 222 -10.07 14.91 1.97
CA GLY A 222 -10.51 16.29 2.19
C GLY A 222 -9.45 17.34 1.85
N GLY A 223 -8.45 16.97 1.05
CA GLY A 223 -7.37 17.86 0.64
C GLY A 223 -7.83 18.97 -0.33
N HIS A 224 -6.94 19.95 -0.52
CA HIS A 224 -7.13 21.09 -1.41
C HIS A 224 -5.95 21.22 -2.40
N ARG A 225 -5.46 20.09 -2.89
CA ARG A 225 -4.40 20.05 -3.91
C ARG A 225 -4.92 20.72 -5.17
N ARG A 226 -4.05 21.45 -5.83
CA ARG A 226 -4.32 22.13 -7.09
C ARG A 226 -3.55 21.44 -8.21
N CYS A 227 -4.09 21.50 -9.43
CA CYS A 227 -3.44 20.96 -10.61
C CYS A 227 -3.44 22.00 -11.73
N ILE A 228 -2.28 22.19 -12.35
CA ILE A 228 -2.13 22.90 -13.61
C ILE A 228 -1.81 21.87 -14.67
N CYS A 229 -2.69 21.71 -15.64
CA CYS A 229 -2.51 20.85 -16.78
C CYS A 229 -2.25 21.68 -18.03
N VAL A 230 -1.15 21.38 -18.73
CA VAL A 230 -0.81 22.01 -20.01
C VAL A 230 -0.86 20.92 -21.08
N THR A 231 -1.52 21.18 -22.18
CA THR A 231 -1.54 20.31 -23.35
C THR A 231 -1.67 21.15 -24.62
N ASN A 232 -1.14 20.63 -25.73
CA ASN A 232 -1.46 21.19 -27.04
C ASN A 232 -2.91 20.83 -27.42
N ASN A 233 -3.42 21.48 -28.47
CA ASN A 233 -4.72 21.16 -29.04
C ASN A 233 -4.54 20.40 -30.37
N GLU A 234 -3.68 19.40 -30.40
CA GLU A 234 -3.40 18.59 -31.58
C GLU A 234 -4.60 17.74 -31.96
N VAL A 235 -4.95 17.76 -33.25
CA VAL A 235 -5.88 16.80 -33.84
C VAL A 235 -5.10 15.54 -34.22
N PRO A 236 -5.55 14.32 -33.82
CA PRO A 236 -4.84 13.08 -34.12
C PRO A 236 -4.62 12.87 -35.62
N ALA A 237 -3.45 12.34 -35.99
CA ALA A 237 -3.03 12.22 -37.39
C ALA A 237 -3.87 11.26 -38.23
N ASP A 238 -4.35 10.15 -37.65
CA ASP A 238 -5.07 9.08 -38.38
C ASP A 238 -6.33 8.56 -37.65
N ARG A 239 -7.11 7.73 -38.37
CA ARG A 239 -8.38 7.17 -37.86
C ARG A 239 -8.26 6.28 -36.64
N ASN A 240 -7.09 5.73 -36.35
CA ASN A 240 -6.91 4.86 -35.16
C ASN A 240 -6.92 5.67 -33.86
N ALA A 241 -6.84 7.00 -33.97
CA ALA A 241 -6.78 7.92 -32.86
C ALA A 241 -8.10 8.65 -32.58
N GLY A 242 -9.17 8.44 -33.37
CA GLY A 242 -10.49 9.02 -33.11
C GLY A 242 -11.34 9.18 -34.36
N GLU A 243 -12.61 9.53 -34.14
CA GLU A 243 -13.62 9.75 -35.17
C GLU A 243 -13.28 10.93 -36.09
N HIS A 244 -12.66 11.98 -35.53
CA HIS A 244 -12.15 13.13 -36.26
C HIS A 244 -10.62 13.11 -36.23
N ASN A 245 -10.01 13.05 -37.40
CA ASN A 245 -8.55 12.99 -37.54
C ASN A 245 -8.06 13.99 -38.60
N ALA A 246 -6.82 14.39 -38.48
CA ALA A 246 -6.22 15.42 -39.31
C ALA A 246 -6.25 15.08 -40.80
N LYS A 247 -6.13 13.81 -41.18
CA LYS A 247 -6.14 13.37 -42.59
C LYS A 247 -7.51 13.60 -43.23
N ASP A 248 -8.58 13.13 -42.55
CA ASP A 248 -9.94 13.28 -43.08
C ASP A 248 -10.35 14.78 -43.13
N MET A 249 -10.12 15.49 -42.01
CA MET A 249 -10.40 16.93 -41.92
C MET A 249 -9.66 17.76 -42.98
N THR A 250 -8.39 17.41 -43.27
CA THR A 250 -7.63 18.04 -44.36
C THR A 250 -8.23 17.77 -45.73
N SER A 251 -8.75 16.55 -45.94
CA SER A 251 -9.46 16.19 -47.21
C SER A 251 -10.77 16.96 -47.42
N GLU A 252 -11.40 17.37 -46.32
CA GLU A 252 -12.58 18.24 -46.28
C GLU A 252 -12.26 19.74 -46.43
N GLY A 253 -10.97 20.08 -46.52
CA GLY A 253 -10.50 21.45 -46.72
C GLY A 253 -10.15 22.20 -45.45
N LEU A 254 -10.30 21.59 -44.25
CA LEU A 254 -9.97 22.21 -42.99
C LEU A 254 -8.45 22.24 -42.73
N ARG A 255 -7.99 23.20 -41.98
CA ARG A 255 -6.59 23.40 -41.62
C ARG A 255 -6.41 23.72 -40.13
N PRO A 256 -5.25 23.42 -39.53
CA PRO A 256 -4.90 23.90 -38.22
C PRO A 256 -5.08 25.40 -38.10
N GLY A 257 -5.79 25.87 -37.07
CA GLY A 257 -6.18 27.26 -36.87
C GLY A 257 -7.60 27.58 -37.31
N ASP A 258 -8.26 26.75 -38.11
CA ASP A 258 -9.69 26.90 -38.40
C ASP A 258 -10.51 26.58 -37.15
N SER A 259 -11.55 27.34 -36.87
CA SER A 259 -12.40 27.12 -35.66
C SER A 259 -13.02 25.74 -35.61
N GLU A 260 -13.38 25.16 -36.78
CA GLU A 260 -13.88 23.79 -36.86
C GLU A 260 -12.79 22.75 -36.59
N TRP A 261 -11.55 22.98 -37.05
CA TRP A 261 -10.40 22.14 -36.76
C TRP A 261 -10.11 22.11 -35.24
N GLU A 262 -10.03 23.28 -34.61
CA GLU A 262 -9.65 23.42 -33.21
C GLU A 262 -10.66 22.76 -32.22
N LYS A 263 -11.91 22.58 -32.64
CA LYS A 263 -12.92 21.87 -31.82
C LYS A 263 -12.56 20.40 -31.54
N TYR A 264 -11.83 19.77 -32.45
CA TYR A 264 -11.50 18.34 -32.37
C TYR A 264 -10.09 18.05 -31.87
N GLY A 265 -9.36 19.07 -31.47
CA GLY A 265 -8.08 18.91 -30.82
C GLY A 265 -8.19 18.35 -29.41
N ILE A 266 -7.13 17.70 -28.93
CA ILE A 266 -7.09 16.99 -27.66
C ILE A 266 -7.57 17.86 -26.49
N ALA A 267 -7.17 19.12 -26.42
CA ALA A 267 -7.55 20.02 -25.34
C ALA A 267 -9.06 20.24 -25.27
N ASN A 268 -9.66 20.60 -26.41
CA ASN A 268 -11.07 20.95 -26.52
C ASN A 268 -11.99 19.75 -26.56
N TYR A 269 -11.57 18.66 -27.23
CA TYR A 269 -12.43 17.50 -27.51
C TYR A 269 -12.35 16.40 -26.45
N VAL A 270 -11.26 16.36 -25.66
CA VAL A 270 -11.00 15.29 -24.70
C VAL A 270 -10.72 15.84 -23.30
N THR A 271 -9.66 16.65 -23.14
CA THR A 271 -9.13 17.04 -21.83
C THR A 271 -10.14 17.88 -21.04
N TRP A 272 -10.67 18.91 -21.67
CA TRP A 272 -11.64 19.80 -21.03
C TRP A 272 -12.98 19.11 -20.77
N PRO A 273 -13.62 18.40 -21.74
CA PRO A 273 -14.82 17.64 -21.47
C PRO A 273 -14.66 16.60 -20.36
N ARG A 274 -13.55 15.85 -20.33
CA ARG A 274 -13.26 14.92 -19.23
C ARG A 274 -13.24 15.63 -17.89
N THR A 275 -12.54 16.75 -17.83
CA THR A 275 -12.42 17.55 -16.60
C THR A 275 -13.78 18.00 -16.11
N LYS A 276 -14.54 18.69 -16.97
CA LYS A 276 -15.87 19.20 -16.66
C LYS A 276 -16.82 18.09 -16.23
N CYS A 277 -16.96 17.05 -17.04
CA CYS A 277 -17.85 15.95 -16.80
C CYS A 277 -17.52 15.16 -15.53
N SER A 278 -16.24 14.94 -15.20
CA SER A 278 -15.85 14.27 -13.96
C SER A 278 -16.14 15.12 -12.72
N ILE A 279 -16.05 16.45 -12.82
CA ILE A 279 -16.44 17.37 -11.72
C ILE A 279 -17.96 17.38 -11.55
N GLU A 280 -18.71 17.43 -12.63
CA GLU A 280 -20.18 17.49 -12.62
C GLU A 280 -20.85 16.13 -12.36
N GLY A 281 -20.11 15.00 -12.50
CA GLY A 281 -20.66 13.64 -12.32
C GLY A 281 -21.53 13.16 -13.47
N ILE A 282 -21.43 13.77 -14.66
CA ILE A 282 -22.21 13.47 -15.86
C ILE A 282 -21.29 13.19 -17.05
N ASP A 283 -21.77 12.47 -18.04
CA ASP A 283 -21.09 12.33 -19.34
C ASP A 283 -21.31 13.53 -20.27
N VAL A 284 -20.68 13.52 -21.43
CA VAL A 284 -20.85 14.59 -22.44
C VAL A 284 -22.27 14.72 -22.99
N ASN A 285 -23.14 13.75 -22.75
CA ASN A 285 -24.56 13.75 -23.14
C ASN A 285 -25.47 14.17 -21.99
N GLY A 286 -24.91 14.51 -20.81
CA GLY A 286 -25.66 14.90 -19.61
C GLY A 286 -26.21 13.73 -18.79
N SER A 287 -25.83 12.48 -19.10
CA SER A 287 -26.23 11.31 -18.32
C SER A 287 -25.33 11.10 -17.12
N PRO A 288 -25.87 10.66 -15.95
CA PRO A 288 -25.03 10.38 -14.77
C PRO A 288 -23.93 9.37 -15.07
N LEU A 289 -22.71 9.64 -14.64
CA LEU A 289 -21.58 8.73 -14.78
C LEU A 289 -21.83 7.43 -14.04
N LYS A 290 -21.47 6.31 -14.67
CA LYS A 290 -21.62 4.96 -14.10
C LYS A 290 -20.33 4.50 -13.43
N GLY A 291 -20.46 3.85 -12.27
CA GLY A 291 -19.34 3.28 -11.53
C GLY A 291 -19.09 3.98 -10.21
N ASP A 292 -18.11 3.45 -9.47
CA ASP A 292 -17.72 3.93 -8.15
C ASP A 292 -16.18 3.94 -8.06
N TYR A 293 -15.59 5.07 -7.65
CA TYR A 293 -14.13 5.17 -7.51
C TYR A 293 -13.60 4.31 -6.36
N GLY A 294 -14.36 4.15 -5.28
CA GLY A 294 -13.95 3.34 -4.13
C GLY A 294 -14.17 1.85 -4.35
N GLN A 295 -15.08 1.47 -5.25
CA GLN A 295 -15.36 0.10 -5.64
C GLN A 295 -15.38 -0.03 -7.16
N PRO A 296 -14.23 0.09 -7.82
CA PRO A 296 -14.13 0.16 -9.27
C PRO A 296 -14.47 -1.16 -9.98
N SER A 297 -14.54 -2.28 -9.25
CA SER A 297 -15.06 -3.56 -9.72
C SER A 297 -15.61 -4.39 -8.56
N LYS A 298 -16.33 -5.48 -8.86
CA LYS A 298 -16.89 -6.40 -7.84
C LYS A 298 -15.82 -7.03 -6.93
N ASP A 299 -14.61 -7.19 -7.45
CA ASP A 299 -13.50 -7.84 -6.78
C ASP A 299 -12.55 -6.85 -6.07
N ILE A 300 -12.80 -5.55 -6.21
CA ILE A 300 -11.92 -4.50 -5.69
C ILE A 300 -12.74 -3.55 -4.84
N ASP A 301 -12.47 -3.57 -3.53
CA ASP A 301 -13.03 -2.65 -2.54
C ASP A 301 -11.85 -1.90 -1.90
N LEU A 302 -11.83 -0.57 -2.06
CA LEU A 302 -10.82 0.32 -1.49
C LEU A 302 -11.19 0.82 -0.09
N GLY A 303 -12.33 0.35 0.45
CA GLY A 303 -12.79 0.69 1.80
C GLY A 303 -13.55 2.01 1.89
N TYR A 304 -13.94 2.59 0.77
CA TYR A 304 -14.81 3.77 0.71
C TYR A 304 -15.77 3.65 -0.47
N SER A 305 -16.85 4.42 -0.48
CA SER A 305 -17.77 4.56 -1.62
C SER A 305 -17.78 6.01 -2.10
N LEU A 306 -17.49 6.17 -3.38
CA LEU A 306 -17.52 7.47 -4.06
C LEU A 306 -18.10 7.27 -5.47
N PRO A 307 -19.44 7.29 -5.63
CA PRO A 307 -20.08 7.14 -6.93
C PRO A 307 -19.58 8.20 -7.91
N MET A 308 -19.22 7.78 -9.12
CA MET A 308 -18.75 8.70 -10.16
C MET A 308 -19.80 9.77 -10.50
N SER A 309 -21.09 9.43 -10.39
CA SER A 309 -22.22 10.36 -10.57
C SER A 309 -22.35 11.44 -9.50
N ALA A 310 -21.67 11.29 -8.35
CA ALA A 310 -21.64 12.36 -7.33
C ALA A 310 -20.75 13.53 -7.75
N GLY A 311 -19.90 13.35 -8.77
CA GLY A 311 -18.91 14.31 -9.18
C GLY A 311 -17.87 14.62 -8.11
N PHE A 312 -17.02 15.60 -8.37
CA PHE A 312 -16.04 16.09 -7.39
C PHE A 312 -16.43 17.48 -6.89
N LYS A 313 -16.20 17.75 -5.58
CA LYS A 313 -16.32 19.10 -5.01
C LYS A 313 -15.09 19.93 -5.43
N ALA A 314 -15.00 20.24 -6.71
CA ALA A 314 -13.87 20.92 -7.32
C ALA A 314 -14.36 21.95 -8.32
N ASN A 315 -13.45 22.83 -8.75
CA ASN A 315 -13.65 23.73 -9.86
C ASN A 315 -12.45 23.66 -10.81
N ALA A 316 -12.65 24.08 -12.05
CA ALA A 316 -11.60 24.14 -13.05
C ALA A 316 -11.81 25.37 -13.94
N ILE A 317 -10.71 25.93 -14.43
CA ILE A 317 -10.69 26.99 -15.42
C ILE A 317 -9.96 26.47 -16.64
N PHE A 318 -10.55 26.68 -17.83
CA PHE A 318 -9.90 26.41 -19.11
C PHE A 318 -9.35 27.73 -19.64
N CYS A 319 -8.07 27.70 -20.02
CA CYS A 319 -7.39 28.86 -20.60
C CYS A 319 -6.75 28.42 -21.91
N GLU A 320 -7.00 29.19 -22.97
CA GLU A 320 -6.26 29.07 -24.22
C GLU A 320 -5.11 30.08 -24.22
N LEU A 321 -3.92 29.59 -24.57
CA LEU A 321 -2.76 30.46 -24.82
C LEU A 321 -2.73 30.72 -26.31
N THR A 322 -2.95 31.94 -26.70
CA THR A 322 -2.76 32.40 -28.09
C THR A 322 -1.27 32.45 -28.40
N TYR A 323 -0.88 31.93 -29.56
CA TYR A 323 0.47 32.05 -30.05
C TYR A 323 0.66 33.50 -30.55
N GLU A 324 1.48 34.24 -29.85
CA GLU A 324 2.03 35.48 -30.39
C GLU A 324 3.38 35.18 -31.04
N SER A 325 3.57 35.73 -32.26
CA SER A 325 4.85 35.63 -32.98
C SER A 325 6.01 36.00 -32.04
N ALA A 326 7.06 35.16 -32.00
CA ALA A 326 8.31 35.50 -31.29
C ALA A 326 9.02 36.76 -31.77
N TRP A 327 8.46 37.43 -32.78
CA TRP A 327 8.98 38.70 -33.32
C TRP A 327 9.06 39.80 -32.27
N PRO A 328 8.17 39.96 -31.29
CA PRO A 328 8.34 40.91 -30.18
C PRO A 328 9.38 40.50 -29.13
N ILE A 329 9.75 39.22 -29.05
CA ILE A 329 10.81 38.71 -28.16
C ILE A 329 12.18 38.86 -28.83
N ARG A 330 12.44 39.99 -29.49
CA ARG A 330 13.82 40.40 -29.71
C ARG A 330 14.37 40.71 -28.33
N LEU A 331 15.40 39.93 -27.93
CA LEU A 331 16.23 40.22 -26.78
C LEU A 331 16.53 41.73 -26.78
N ASP A 332 15.89 42.44 -25.88
CA ASP A 332 16.22 43.79 -25.60
C ASP A 332 17.66 43.76 -25.08
N ARG A 333 18.57 44.41 -25.82
CA ARG A 333 19.99 44.52 -25.46
C ARG A 333 20.20 45.19 -24.09
N ALA A 334 19.14 45.68 -23.47
CA ALA A 334 19.13 46.21 -22.11
C ALA A 334 19.21 45.15 -21.00
N PHE A 335 19.24 43.87 -21.34
CA PHE A 335 19.45 42.75 -20.39
C PHE A 335 20.92 42.28 -20.31
N ASN A 336 21.87 43.07 -20.73
CA ASN A 336 23.31 42.83 -20.51
C ASN A 336 23.81 43.58 -19.27
#